data_6fe9932ac3138e07ce65ef7b5b607e80
#
_entry.id   6fe9932ac3138e07ce65ef7b5b607e80
#
_cell.length_a   1.000
_cell.length_b   1.000
_cell.length_c   1.000
_cell.angle_alpha   90.00
_cell.angle_beta   90.00
_cell.angle_gamma   90.00
#
_symmetry.space_group_name_H-M   'P 1'
#
loop_
_entity.id
_entity.type
_entity.pdbx_description
1 polymer ?
#
loop_
_entity_poly.entity_id
_entity_poly.type
_entity_poly.pdbx_seq_one_letter_code
_entity_poly.pdbx_strand_id
1 'polypeptide(L)'
;LYLLFQAIREHSTVALSGESADEVFGGYLQFFDEEARRAETFPWLVRFGRDFGDDADVLRPDLTEALDLESYVADGYRTAVAGVRRLDGESDFEYRMRRICHLHLTRFVRVLLDRKDRASMAVGLEVRVPYCDHRLVEYVYNAPWSLKSFDGREKSLLREATADLIPKSVYDRVKSPYPSTQDPKYAIALQDHAKDLLARPAHPVFDLVDRERVHRAAHRDSPQITQASRRGLERTLDLALWLDMYAPDVLLT
;
A
#
# COMPACT_ATOMS: atom_id res chain seq x y z
N LEU A 1 -11.37 -4.94 4.26
CA LEU A 1 -11.32 -4.39 5.63
C LEU A 1 -12.74 -4.09 6.14
N TYR A 2 -13.59 -3.36 5.42
CA TYR A 2 -14.94 -2.96 5.86
C TYR A 2 -15.77 -4.15 6.39
N LEU A 3 -15.93 -5.22 5.61
CA LEU A 3 -16.69 -6.42 6.01
C LEU A 3 -16.07 -7.12 7.24
N LEU A 4 -14.74 -7.14 7.34
CA LEU A 4 -14.07 -7.67 8.53
C LEU A 4 -14.40 -6.84 9.77
N PHE A 5 -14.34 -5.52 9.66
CA PHE A 5 -14.65 -4.63 10.78
C PHE A 5 -16.12 -4.70 11.17
N GLN A 6 -17.02 -4.87 10.21
CA GLN A 6 -18.44 -5.10 10.48
C GLN A 6 -18.65 -6.36 11.33
N ALA A 7 -18.02 -7.48 10.94
CA ALA A 7 -18.10 -8.73 11.70
C ALA A 7 -17.50 -8.60 13.12
N ILE A 8 -16.39 -7.88 13.29
CA ILE A 8 -15.80 -7.63 14.61
C ILE A 8 -16.72 -6.75 15.44
N ARG A 9 -17.34 -5.74 14.83
CA ARG A 9 -18.23 -4.80 15.53
C ARG A 9 -19.46 -5.46 16.13
N GLU A 10 -19.91 -6.60 15.59
CA GLU A 10 -20.99 -7.40 16.18
C GLU A 10 -20.66 -7.91 17.59
N HIS A 11 -19.35 -8.04 17.92
CA HIS A 11 -18.88 -8.63 19.18
C HIS A 11 -18.13 -7.63 20.07
N SER A 12 -17.61 -6.53 19.52
CA SER A 12 -16.83 -5.56 20.28
C SER A 12 -16.93 -4.15 19.67
N THR A 13 -16.78 -3.14 20.50
CA THR A 13 -16.67 -1.73 20.08
C THR A 13 -15.22 -1.30 19.86
N VAL A 14 -14.27 -2.08 20.38
CA VAL A 14 -12.82 -1.81 20.30
C VAL A 14 -12.09 -3.07 19.83
N ALA A 15 -11.12 -2.91 18.95
CA ALA A 15 -10.22 -3.98 18.53
C ALA A 15 -8.75 -3.55 18.59
N LEU A 16 -7.85 -4.51 18.86
CA LEU A 16 -6.40 -4.30 18.76
C LEU A 16 -5.91 -4.81 17.41
N SER A 17 -5.03 -4.05 16.78
CA SER A 17 -4.44 -4.40 15.50
C SER A 17 -2.91 -4.46 15.58
N GLY A 18 -2.33 -5.44 14.88
CA GLY A 18 -0.87 -5.55 14.69
C GLY A 18 -0.31 -4.61 13.61
N GLU A 19 -1.11 -3.67 13.10
CA GLU A 19 -0.62 -2.67 12.11
C GLU A 19 0.54 -1.87 12.68
N SER A 20 1.44 -1.43 11.84
CA SER A 20 2.68 -0.74 12.14
C SER A 20 3.84 -1.62 12.62
N ALA A 21 3.60 -2.87 13.01
CA ALA A 21 4.69 -3.78 13.37
C ALA A 21 5.66 -4.02 12.19
N ASP A 22 5.16 -4.08 10.97
CA ASP A 22 5.98 -4.28 9.77
C ASP A 22 6.84 -3.04 9.46
N GLU A 23 6.32 -1.83 9.70
CA GLU A 23 7.04 -0.57 9.51
C GLU A 23 8.09 -0.33 10.59
N VAL A 24 7.76 -0.65 11.83
CA VAL A 24 8.63 -0.42 12.99
C VAL A 24 9.78 -1.42 13.02
N PHE A 25 9.49 -2.70 12.78
CA PHE A 25 10.44 -3.81 12.95
C PHE A 25 10.97 -4.40 11.63
N GLY A 26 10.61 -3.84 10.48
CA GLY A 26 11.09 -4.33 9.18
C GLY A 26 10.42 -5.63 8.73
N GLY A 27 9.12 -5.61 8.52
CA GLY A 27 8.34 -6.79 8.17
C GLY A 27 8.02 -6.98 6.69
N TYR A 28 8.32 -6.01 5.82
CA TYR A 28 8.00 -6.10 4.40
C TYR A 28 9.15 -6.66 3.56
N LEU A 29 8.82 -7.30 2.46
CA LEU A 29 9.79 -7.86 1.52
C LEU A 29 10.75 -6.82 0.94
N GLN A 30 10.31 -5.57 0.76
CA GLN A 30 11.17 -4.47 0.27
C GLN A 30 12.32 -4.13 1.22
N PHE A 31 12.27 -4.51 2.48
CA PHE A 31 13.41 -4.40 3.39
C PHE A 31 14.53 -5.39 3.07
N PHE A 32 14.20 -6.48 2.36
CA PHE A 32 15.11 -7.58 2.00
C PHE A 32 15.43 -7.62 0.51
N ASP A 33 14.69 -6.90 -0.32
CA ASP A 33 14.90 -6.79 -1.76
C ASP A 33 16.06 -5.81 -2.04
N GLU A 34 17.12 -6.31 -2.68
CA GLU A 34 18.35 -5.52 -2.91
C GLU A 34 18.12 -4.33 -3.83
N GLU A 35 17.29 -4.48 -4.87
CA GLU A 35 16.95 -3.39 -5.77
C GLU A 35 16.13 -2.31 -5.06
N ALA A 36 15.11 -2.70 -4.31
CA ALA A 36 14.30 -1.77 -3.52
C ALA A 36 15.14 -1.02 -2.47
N ARG A 37 16.13 -1.71 -1.87
CA ARG A 37 17.04 -1.08 -0.91
C ARG A 37 17.99 -0.07 -1.53
N ARG A 38 18.42 -0.30 -2.79
CA ARG A 38 19.38 0.58 -3.49
C ARG A 38 18.72 1.71 -4.25
N ALA A 39 17.44 1.61 -4.55
CA ALA A 39 16.73 2.60 -5.34
C ALA A 39 16.65 3.96 -4.62
N GLU A 40 16.84 5.04 -5.36
CA GLU A 40 16.64 6.43 -4.88
C GLU A 40 15.18 6.86 -5.12
N THR A 41 14.25 6.00 -4.69
CA THR A 41 12.81 6.21 -4.70
C THR A 41 12.16 5.49 -3.52
N PHE A 42 10.84 5.59 -3.39
CA PHE A 42 10.09 4.88 -2.36
C PHE A 42 10.20 3.36 -2.57
N PRO A 43 10.70 2.57 -1.60
CA PRO A 43 10.98 1.14 -1.79
C PRO A 43 9.78 0.31 -2.24
N TRP A 44 8.58 0.68 -1.81
CA TRP A 44 7.35 -0.01 -2.21
C TRP A 44 6.98 0.23 -3.67
N LEU A 45 7.35 1.37 -4.27
CA LEU A 45 7.11 1.64 -5.69
C LEU A 45 7.96 0.75 -6.60
N VAL A 46 9.20 0.41 -6.21
CA VAL A 46 10.05 -0.54 -6.95
C VAL A 46 9.36 -1.88 -7.12
N ARG A 47 8.79 -2.41 -6.04
CA ARG A 47 8.06 -3.67 -6.10
C ARG A 47 6.73 -3.56 -6.83
N PHE A 48 5.96 -2.52 -6.53
CA PHE A 48 4.69 -2.29 -7.21
C PHE A 48 4.86 -2.05 -8.71
N GLY A 49 5.91 -1.34 -9.12
CA GLY A 49 6.21 -1.14 -10.54
C GLY A 49 6.43 -2.43 -11.32
N ARG A 50 7.09 -3.44 -10.72
CA ARG A 50 7.27 -4.76 -11.32
C ARG A 50 5.95 -5.52 -11.48
N ASP A 51 5.03 -5.34 -10.51
CA ASP A 51 3.77 -6.08 -10.47
C ASP A 51 2.67 -5.45 -11.34
N PHE A 52 2.84 -4.21 -11.79
CA PHE A 52 1.73 -3.44 -12.37
C PHE A 52 1.71 -3.38 -13.89
N GLY A 53 2.83 -3.47 -14.59
CA GLY A 53 2.87 -3.39 -16.07
C GLY A 53 2.05 -2.23 -16.68
N ASP A 54 2.14 -2.04 -17.98
CA ASP A 54 1.48 -0.93 -18.70
C ASP A 54 -0.06 -0.96 -18.65
N ASP A 55 -0.65 -2.15 -18.50
CA ASP A 55 -2.12 -2.32 -18.43
C ASP A 55 -2.75 -1.75 -17.13
N ALA A 56 -1.97 -1.47 -16.11
CA ALA A 56 -2.44 -0.86 -14.87
C ALA A 56 -2.53 0.66 -14.94
N ASP A 57 -1.85 1.28 -15.89
CA ASP A 57 -1.98 2.70 -16.20
C ASP A 57 -3.28 2.92 -17.00
N VAL A 58 -4.20 3.63 -16.39
CA VAL A 58 -5.52 3.91 -16.99
C VAL A 58 -5.71 5.37 -17.33
N LEU A 59 -4.78 6.24 -16.95
CA LEU A 59 -4.88 7.67 -17.26
C LEU A 59 -4.75 7.92 -18.77
N ARG A 60 -5.34 9.00 -19.22
CA ARG A 60 -5.12 9.51 -20.58
C ARG A 60 -3.65 9.87 -20.76
N PRO A 61 -3.05 9.55 -21.92
CA PRO A 61 -1.64 9.83 -22.16
C PRO A 61 -1.25 11.31 -22.00
N ASP A 62 -2.09 12.23 -22.49
CA ASP A 62 -1.89 13.68 -22.34
C ASP A 62 -1.90 14.14 -20.88
N LEU A 63 -2.76 13.54 -20.06
CA LEU A 63 -2.80 13.81 -18.63
C LEU A 63 -1.58 13.22 -17.90
N THR A 64 -1.16 12.02 -18.26
CA THR A 64 0.05 11.39 -17.71
C THR A 64 1.29 12.26 -17.97
N GLU A 65 1.42 12.78 -19.20
CA GLU A 65 2.50 13.70 -19.57
C GLU A 65 2.42 15.02 -18.79
N ALA A 66 1.24 15.64 -18.72
CA ALA A 66 1.04 16.91 -18.01
C ALA A 66 1.29 16.82 -16.51
N LEU A 67 0.97 15.69 -15.89
CA LEU A 67 1.17 15.46 -14.44
C LEU A 67 2.63 15.22 -14.05
N ASP A 68 3.51 14.82 -14.98
CA ASP A 68 4.92 14.48 -14.72
C ASP A 68 5.08 13.68 -13.41
N LEU A 69 4.40 12.54 -13.35
CA LEU A 69 4.34 11.72 -12.12
C LEU A 69 5.73 11.25 -11.67
N GLU A 70 6.67 11.11 -12.60
CA GLU A 70 8.05 10.72 -12.27
C GLU A 70 8.73 11.81 -11.44
N SER A 71 8.70 13.06 -11.89
CA SER A 71 9.25 14.21 -11.14
C SER A 71 8.52 14.40 -9.81
N TYR A 72 7.19 14.26 -9.78
CA TYR A 72 6.42 14.34 -8.55
C TYR A 72 6.86 13.31 -7.50
N VAL A 73 7.05 12.06 -7.90
CA VAL A 73 7.54 10.98 -7.01
C VAL A 73 8.97 11.24 -6.55
N ALA A 74 9.85 11.68 -7.46
CA ALA A 74 11.24 11.98 -7.16
C ALA A 74 11.36 13.15 -6.15
N ASP A 75 10.58 14.20 -6.33
CA ASP A 75 10.53 15.35 -5.40
C ASP A 75 9.99 14.95 -4.03
N GLY A 76 8.92 14.17 -4.03
CA GLY A 76 8.33 13.62 -2.81
C GLY A 76 9.34 12.77 -2.03
N TYR A 77 10.10 11.92 -2.71
CA TYR A 77 11.15 11.11 -2.11
C TYR A 77 12.29 11.98 -1.55
N ARG A 78 12.85 12.89 -2.35
CA ARG A 78 13.92 13.79 -1.91
C ARG A 78 13.52 14.58 -0.65
N THR A 79 12.32 15.13 -0.65
CA THR A 79 11.76 15.84 0.50
C THR A 79 11.64 14.94 1.72
N ALA A 80 11.15 13.70 1.52
CA ALA A 80 10.95 12.77 2.63
C ALA A 80 12.26 12.33 3.31
N VAL A 81 13.36 12.21 2.56
CA VAL A 81 14.66 11.76 3.12
C VAL A 81 15.58 12.90 3.56
N ALA A 82 15.29 14.15 3.19
CA ALA A 82 16.15 15.31 3.46
C ALA A 82 16.44 15.51 4.95
N GLY A 83 15.50 15.16 5.84
CA GLY A 83 15.65 15.27 7.29
C GLY A 83 16.44 14.13 7.95
N VAL A 84 16.77 13.06 7.22
CA VAL A 84 17.47 11.90 7.77
C VAL A 84 18.96 12.12 7.74
N ARG A 85 19.51 12.66 8.82
CA ARG A 85 20.96 12.91 8.93
C ARG A 85 21.71 11.59 9.14
N ARG A 86 22.90 11.48 8.53
CA ARG A 86 23.82 10.38 8.79
C ARG A 86 24.40 10.53 10.20
N LEU A 87 24.50 9.43 10.93
CA LEU A 87 25.12 9.40 12.25
C LEU A 87 26.64 9.17 12.13
N ASP A 88 27.39 9.67 13.11
CA ASP A 88 28.84 9.47 13.15
C ASP A 88 29.16 7.97 13.29
N GLY A 89 30.06 7.48 12.42
CA GLY A 89 30.44 6.08 12.39
C GLY A 89 29.42 5.11 11.78
N GLU A 90 28.27 5.61 11.32
CA GLU A 90 27.24 4.77 10.67
C GLU A 90 27.73 4.26 9.30
N SER A 91 27.60 2.94 9.08
CA SER A 91 27.91 2.36 7.77
C SER A 91 26.89 2.81 6.70
N ASP A 92 27.28 2.72 5.42
CA ASP A 92 26.37 3.04 4.31
C ASP A 92 25.10 2.17 4.31
N PHE A 93 25.25 0.92 4.73
CA PHE A 93 24.14 0.00 4.83
C PHE A 93 23.15 0.39 5.94
N GLU A 94 23.63 0.65 7.16
CA GLU A 94 22.79 1.06 8.29
C GLU A 94 22.09 2.39 8.00
N TYR A 95 22.80 3.37 7.44
CA TYR A 95 22.20 4.65 7.03
C TYR A 95 21.06 4.44 6.02
N ARG A 96 21.29 3.59 5.02
CA ARG A 96 20.28 3.28 4.01
C ARG A 96 19.05 2.60 4.64
N MET A 97 19.27 1.61 5.49
CA MET A 97 18.17 0.92 6.18
C MET A 97 17.38 1.87 7.09
N ARG A 98 18.05 2.79 7.76
CA ARG A 98 17.39 3.80 8.59
C ARG A 98 16.56 4.79 7.77
N ARG A 99 17.03 5.19 6.58
CA ARG A 99 16.23 5.97 5.60
C ARG A 99 14.97 5.20 5.19
N ILE A 100 15.08 3.93 4.87
CA ILE A 100 13.95 3.06 4.51
C ILE A 100 12.96 2.96 5.67
N CYS A 101 13.41 2.72 6.88
CA CYS A 101 12.55 2.72 8.08
C CYS A 101 11.83 4.07 8.24
N HIS A 102 12.54 5.19 8.07
CA HIS A 102 11.96 6.52 8.13
C HIS A 102 10.83 6.72 7.11
N LEU A 103 11.05 6.31 5.86
CA LEU A 103 10.03 6.38 4.81
C LEU A 103 8.78 5.55 5.15
N HIS A 104 8.98 4.34 5.68
CA HIS A 104 7.85 3.49 6.10
C HIS A 104 7.06 4.12 7.25
N LEU A 105 7.73 4.67 8.24
CA LEU A 105 7.10 5.30 9.41
C LEU A 105 6.43 6.65 9.08
N THR A 106 6.99 7.44 8.17
CA THR A 106 6.50 8.81 7.92
C THR A 106 5.60 8.94 6.70
N ARG A 107 5.63 7.97 5.78
CA ARG A 107 4.87 8.00 4.53
C ARG A 107 3.93 6.79 4.38
N PHE A 108 4.48 5.58 4.45
CA PHE A 108 3.73 4.37 4.13
C PHE A 108 2.67 4.04 5.20
N VAL A 109 3.05 4.01 6.48
CA VAL A 109 2.12 3.68 7.59
C VAL A 109 0.93 4.63 7.66
N ARG A 110 1.11 5.90 7.30
CA ARG A 110 0.02 6.90 7.33
C ARG A 110 -1.14 6.51 6.42
N VAL A 111 -0.84 6.02 5.22
CA VAL A 111 -1.85 5.54 4.27
C VAL A 111 -2.59 4.33 4.81
N LEU A 112 -1.87 3.42 5.47
CA LEU A 112 -2.48 2.22 6.06
C LEU A 112 -3.38 2.56 7.25
N LEU A 113 -2.94 3.49 8.10
CA LEU A 113 -3.71 3.93 9.26
C LEU A 113 -4.97 4.71 8.84
N ASP A 114 -4.87 5.64 7.89
CA ASP A 114 -6.01 6.38 7.37
C ASP A 114 -7.06 5.44 6.76
N ARG A 115 -6.62 4.50 5.90
CA ARG A 115 -7.51 3.48 5.34
C ARG A 115 -8.20 2.64 6.43
N LYS A 116 -7.44 2.24 7.45
CA LYS A 116 -7.95 1.43 8.55
C LYS A 116 -8.98 2.21 9.37
N ASP A 117 -8.65 3.41 9.77
CA ASP A 117 -9.50 4.29 10.56
C ASP A 117 -10.83 4.56 9.85
N ARG A 118 -10.79 5.00 8.59
CA ARG A 118 -12.00 5.24 7.79
C ARG A 118 -12.87 4.01 7.67
N ALA A 119 -12.29 2.85 7.37
CA ALA A 119 -13.04 1.62 7.18
C ALA A 119 -13.63 1.06 8.48
N SER A 120 -12.95 1.23 9.62
CA SER A 120 -13.43 0.77 10.93
C SER A 120 -14.45 1.74 11.53
N MET A 121 -14.22 3.03 11.43
CA MET A 121 -15.15 4.04 11.93
C MET A 121 -16.46 4.09 11.14
N ALA A 122 -16.43 3.70 9.85
CA ALA A 122 -17.65 3.55 9.05
C ALA A 122 -18.65 2.54 9.64
N VAL A 123 -18.20 1.62 10.48
CA VAL A 123 -19.02 0.64 11.22
C VAL A 123 -19.02 0.88 12.72
N GLY A 124 -18.43 1.98 13.21
CA GLY A 124 -18.37 2.34 14.62
C GLY A 124 -17.46 1.43 15.45
N LEU A 125 -16.39 0.89 14.85
CA LEU A 125 -15.37 0.10 15.53
C LEU A 125 -14.10 0.93 15.77
N GLU A 126 -13.70 1.14 17.02
CA GLU A 126 -12.42 1.76 17.36
C GLU A 126 -11.29 0.74 17.22
N VAL A 127 -10.35 0.99 16.31
CA VAL A 127 -9.17 0.12 16.15
C VAL A 127 -7.94 0.80 16.73
N ARG A 128 -7.36 0.19 17.76
CA ARG A 128 -6.11 0.65 18.39
C ARG A 128 -4.92 -0.07 17.81
N VAL A 129 -3.80 0.65 17.66
CA VAL A 129 -2.56 0.18 17.05
C VAL A 129 -1.37 0.31 18.02
N PRO A 130 -1.18 -0.64 18.94
CA PRO A 130 -0.15 -0.55 19.98
C PRO A 130 1.27 -0.36 19.45
N TYR A 131 1.58 -0.86 18.26
CA TYR A 131 2.90 -0.69 17.62
C TYR A 131 3.17 0.75 17.14
N CYS A 132 2.15 1.63 17.12
CA CYS A 132 2.33 3.06 16.91
C CYS A 132 2.57 3.87 18.19
N ASP A 133 2.73 3.22 19.37
CA ASP A 133 3.15 3.94 20.58
C ASP A 133 4.49 4.64 20.31
N HIS A 134 4.51 5.98 20.46
CA HIS A 134 5.67 6.79 20.12
C HIS A 134 6.93 6.36 20.88
N ARG A 135 6.81 5.90 22.12
CA ARG A 135 7.95 5.41 22.94
C ARG A 135 8.55 4.16 22.33
N LEU A 136 7.70 3.23 21.85
CA LEU A 136 8.15 2.02 21.16
C LEU A 136 8.81 2.39 19.82
N VAL A 137 8.19 3.28 19.06
CA VAL A 137 8.71 3.73 17.76
C VAL A 137 10.07 4.39 17.93
N GLU A 138 10.22 5.34 18.87
CA GLU A 138 11.48 6.01 19.18
C GLU A 138 12.59 5.03 19.60
N TYR A 139 12.27 4.08 20.46
CA TYR A 139 13.21 3.06 20.89
C TYR A 139 13.68 2.18 19.73
N VAL A 140 12.73 1.60 18.99
CA VAL A 140 13.04 0.64 17.91
C VAL A 140 13.64 1.34 16.70
N TYR A 141 13.25 2.58 16.38
CA TYR A 141 13.84 3.35 15.27
C TYR A 141 15.35 3.52 15.43
N ASN A 142 15.80 3.74 16.67
CA ASN A 142 17.22 3.90 17.00
C ASN A 142 18.00 2.56 17.05
N ALA A 143 17.32 1.41 17.06
CA ALA A 143 18.00 0.12 16.97
C ALA A 143 18.60 -0.07 15.56
N PRO A 144 19.88 -0.47 15.42
CA PRO A 144 20.49 -0.74 14.13
C PRO A 144 19.77 -1.89 13.41
N TRP A 145 19.84 -1.90 12.08
CA TRP A 145 19.21 -2.93 11.27
C TRP A 145 19.74 -4.33 11.59
N SER A 146 21.03 -4.42 11.92
CA SER A 146 21.67 -5.66 12.35
C SER A 146 21.01 -6.31 13.57
N LEU A 147 20.31 -5.55 14.43
CA LEU A 147 19.49 -6.07 15.52
C LEU A 147 18.05 -6.34 15.07
N LYS A 148 17.47 -5.50 14.20
CA LYS A 148 16.08 -5.69 13.72
C LYS A 148 15.91 -6.96 12.90
N SER A 149 16.98 -7.41 12.21
CA SER A 149 17.00 -8.59 11.34
C SER A 149 18.27 -9.41 11.54
N PHE A 150 18.60 -9.73 12.81
CA PHE A 150 19.86 -10.39 13.17
C PHE A 150 19.98 -11.82 12.62
N ASP A 151 18.87 -12.50 12.38
CA ASP A 151 18.81 -13.86 11.81
C ASP A 151 18.37 -13.89 10.33
N GLY A 152 18.26 -12.71 9.70
CA GLY A 152 17.85 -12.57 8.31
C GLY A 152 16.34 -12.68 8.06
N ARG A 153 15.53 -12.90 9.10
CA ARG A 153 14.07 -12.92 9.00
C ARG A 153 13.46 -11.54 9.22
N GLU A 154 12.23 -11.40 8.75
CA GLU A 154 11.42 -10.23 9.04
C GLU A 154 11.07 -10.16 10.54
N LYS A 155 11.17 -8.97 11.11
CA LYS A 155 10.81 -8.67 12.52
C LYS A 155 11.56 -9.53 13.55
N SER A 156 12.83 -9.90 13.29
CA SER A 156 13.61 -10.76 14.20
C SER A 156 13.63 -10.23 15.62
N LEU A 157 13.85 -8.92 15.80
CA LEU A 157 13.86 -8.27 17.12
C LEU A 157 12.53 -8.45 17.86
N LEU A 158 11.39 -8.25 17.18
CA LEU A 158 10.07 -8.44 17.77
C LEU A 158 9.82 -9.91 18.12
N ARG A 159 10.18 -10.81 17.20
CA ARG A 159 10.02 -12.27 17.42
C ARG A 159 10.78 -12.73 18.66
N GLU A 160 12.04 -12.34 18.77
CA GLU A 160 12.87 -12.72 19.92
C GLU A 160 12.37 -12.11 21.22
N ALA A 161 11.99 -10.84 21.21
CA ALA A 161 11.43 -10.18 22.39
C ALA A 161 10.12 -10.82 22.90
N THR A 162 9.44 -11.61 22.07
CA THR A 162 8.16 -12.24 22.39
C THR A 162 8.22 -13.78 22.35
N ALA A 163 9.41 -14.37 22.20
CA ALA A 163 9.58 -15.82 22.02
C ALA A 163 8.91 -16.66 23.11
N ASP A 164 9.03 -16.22 24.36
CA ASP A 164 8.43 -16.91 25.52
C ASP A 164 6.94 -16.59 25.75
N LEU A 165 6.38 -15.64 24.99
CA LEU A 165 5.01 -15.14 25.17
C LEU A 165 4.03 -15.68 24.12
N ILE A 166 4.53 -16.21 23.01
CA ILE A 166 3.70 -16.64 21.88
C ILE A 166 3.91 -18.13 21.57
N PRO A 167 2.88 -18.82 21.02
CA PRO A 167 3.04 -20.21 20.58
C PRO A 167 4.15 -20.35 19.52
N LYS A 168 4.90 -21.46 19.58
CA LYS A 168 5.96 -21.75 18.60
C LYS A 168 5.50 -21.67 17.14
N SER A 169 4.29 -22.10 16.84
CA SER A 169 3.69 -22.02 15.51
C SER A 169 3.50 -20.57 15.01
N VAL A 170 3.34 -19.61 15.93
CA VAL A 170 3.27 -18.17 15.61
C VAL A 170 4.68 -17.60 15.47
N TYR A 171 5.60 -17.98 16.36
CA TYR A 171 7.00 -17.57 16.28
C TYR A 171 7.68 -18.00 14.98
N ASP A 172 7.47 -19.24 14.55
CA ASP A 172 8.09 -19.81 13.34
C ASP A 172 7.35 -19.42 12.04
N ARG A 173 6.19 -18.75 12.13
CA ARG A 173 5.38 -18.42 10.95
C ARG A 173 6.13 -17.49 9.99
N VAL A 174 6.18 -17.89 8.72
CA VAL A 174 6.70 -17.06 7.64
C VAL A 174 5.67 -15.98 7.28
N LYS A 175 6.15 -14.76 7.02
CA LYS A 175 5.33 -13.64 6.55
C LYS A 175 4.53 -14.04 5.29
N SER A 176 3.23 -13.89 5.38
CA SER A 176 2.32 -14.05 4.26
C SER A 176 1.51 -12.76 4.07
N PRO A 177 1.38 -12.25 2.84
CA PRO A 177 0.48 -11.14 2.57
C PRO A 177 -0.98 -11.54 2.81
N TYR A 178 -1.86 -10.55 2.98
CA TYR A 178 -3.29 -10.82 2.95
C TYR A 178 -3.66 -11.48 1.62
N PRO A 179 -4.49 -12.53 1.64
CA PRO A 179 -4.95 -13.14 0.41
C PRO A 179 -5.75 -12.12 -0.40
N SER A 180 -5.37 -11.93 -1.66
CA SER A 180 -6.24 -11.26 -2.62
C SER A 180 -7.30 -12.25 -3.10
N THR A 181 -8.48 -11.74 -3.47
CA THR A 181 -9.50 -12.61 -4.04
C THR A 181 -9.01 -13.28 -5.32
N GLN A 182 -9.13 -14.60 -5.38
CA GLN A 182 -8.83 -15.42 -6.54
C GLN A 182 -10.12 -15.89 -7.24
N ASP A 183 -11.30 -15.49 -6.74
CA ASP A 183 -12.58 -15.87 -7.32
C ASP A 183 -12.74 -15.21 -8.70
N PRO A 184 -12.88 -16.00 -9.79
CA PRO A 184 -13.12 -15.45 -11.12
C PRO A 184 -14.35 -14.56 -11.21
N LYS A 185 -15.36 -14.80 -10.36
CA LYS A 185 -16.57 -13.96 -10.30
C LYS A 185 -16.27 -12.50 -9.98
N TYR A 186 -15.20 -12.24 -9.21
CA TYR A 186 -14.80 -10.88 -8.91
C TYR A 186 -14.33 -10.14 -10.18
N ALA A 187 -13.52 -10.79 -11.02
CA ALA A 187 -13.07 -10.20 -12.28
C ALA A 187 -14.25 -9.97 -13.25
N ILE A 188 -15.19 -10.91 -13.31
CA ILE A 188 -16.42 -10.77 -14.11
C ILE A 188 -17.24 -9.56 -13.63
N ALA A 189 -17.46 -9.45 -12.33
CA ALA A 189 -18.19 -8.32 -11.76
C ALA A 189 -17.54 -6.96 -12.06
N LEU A 190 -16.20 -6.88 -11.96
CA LEU A 190 -15.48 -5.67 -12.35
C LEU A 190 -15.66 -5.32 -13.83
N GLN A 191 -15.60 -6.33 -14.72
CA GLN A 191 -15.82 -6.17 -16.14
C GLN A 191 -17.24 -5.70 -16.45
N ASP A 192 -18.24 -6.25 -15.78
CA ASP A 192 -19.64 -5.87 -15.98
C ASP A 192 -19.90 -4.44 -15.50
N HIS A 193 -19.40 -4.05 -14.32
CA HIS A 193 -19.46 -2.66 -13.87
C HIS A 193 -18.71 -1.69 -14.81
N ALA A 194 -17.58 -2.11 -15.38
CA ALA A 194 -16.87 -1.30 -16.36
C ALA A 194 -17.64 -1.14 -17.67
N LYS A 195 -18.36 -2.17 -18.14
CA LYS A 195 -19.26 -2.08 -19.30
C LYS A 195 -20.43 -1.13 -19.03
N ASP A 196 -21.02 -1.19 -17.81
CA ASP A 196 -22.07 -0.25 -17.40
C ASP A 196 -21.56 1.21 -17.37
N LEU A 197 -20.32 1.41 -16.91
CA LEU A 197 -19.67 2.73 -16.95
C LEU A 197 -19.42 3.19 -18.39
N LEU A 198 -18.96 2.31 -19.27
CA LEU A 198 -18.74 2.59 -20.69
C LEU A 198 -20.02 2.95 -21.44
N ALA A 199 -21.18 2.47 -20.99
CA ALA A 199 -22.49 2.85 -21.52
C ALA A 199 -22.88 4.31 -21.18
N ARG A 200 -22.12 4.98 -20.31
CA ARG A 200 -22.29 6.39 -19.91
C ARG A 200 -21.15 7.25 -20.52
N PRO A 201 -21.13 7.54 -21.83
CA PRO A 201 -19.99 8.17 -22.51
C PRO A 201 -19.67 9.59 -22.00
N ALA A 202 -20.64 10.28 -21.43
CA ALA A 202 -20.48 11.62 -20.86
C ALA A 202 -20.04 11.60 -19.38
N HIS A 203 -19.69 10.45 -18.82
CA HIS A 203 -19.25 10.38 -17.42
C HIS A 203 -17.90 11.08 -17.26
N PRO A 204 -17.71 11.97 -16.25
CA PRO A 204 -16.50 12.79 -16.10
C PRO A 204 -15.22 11.99 -15.88
N VAL A 205 -15.30 10.71 -15.48
CA VAL A 205 -14.12 9.85 -15.38
C VAL A 205 -13.36 9.74 -16.71
N PHE A 206 -14.04 9.84 -17.87
CA PHE A 206 -13.41 9.75 -19.18
C PHE A 206 -12.67 11.03 -19.61
N ASP A 207 -12.78 12.10 -18.83
CA ASP A 207 -11.89 13.25 -18.94
C ASP A 207 -10.49 12.95 -18.35
N LEU A 208 -10.40 11.95 -17.47
CA LEU A 208 -9.18 11.55 -16.77
C LEU A 208 -8.61 10.22 -17.26
N VAL A 209 -9.48 9.27 -17.59
CA VAL A 209 -9.14 7.88 -17.90
C VAL A 209 -9.29 7.59 -19.39
N ASP A 210 -8.33 6.85 -19.94
CA ASP A 210 -8.36 6.39 -21.34
C ASP A 210 -9.47 5.35 -21.54
N ARG A 211 -10.54 5.79 -22.20
CA ARG A 211 -11.73 4.98 -22.44
C ARG A 211 -11.44 3.70 -23.23
N GLU A 212 -10.50 3.76 -24.18
CA GLU A 212 -10.15 2.60 -25.01
C GLU A 212 -9.39 1.54 -24.19
N ARG A 213 -8.55 1.95 -23.25
CA ARG A 213 -7.88 1.03 -22.30
C ARG A 213 -8.93 0.33 -21.43
N VAL A 214 -9.87 1.08 -20.86
CA VAL A 214 -10.98 0.51 -20.06
C VAL A 214 -11.82 -0.44 -20.90
N HIS A 215 -12.15 -0.08 -22.14
CA HIS A 215 -12.92 -0.92 -23.05
C HIS A 215 -12.19 -2.25 -23.32
N ARG A 216 -10.90 -2.21 -23.64
CA ARG A 216 -10.11 -3.44 -23.86
C ARG A 216 -10.09 -4.35 -22.62
N ALA A 217 -9.90 -3.77 -21.43
CA ALA A 217 -9.87 -4.54 -20.19
C ALA A 217 -11.26 -5.14 -19.85
N ALA A 218 -12.33 -4.38 -20.07
CA ALA A 218 -13.70 -4.82 -19.81
C ALA A 218 -14.19 -5.95 -20.72
N HIS A 219 -13.63 -6.05 -21.94
CA HIS A 219 -14.04 -7.05 -22.94
C HIS A 219 -13.01 -8.17 -23.15
N ARG A 220 -11.94 -8.20 -22.35
CA ARG A 220 -10.99 -9.32 -22.39
C ARG A 220 -11.64 -10.59 -21.79
N ASP A 221 -11.38 -11.76 -22.37
CA ASP A 221 -11.92 -13.02 -21.86
C ASP A 221 -11.55 -13.21 -20.38
N SER A 222 -12.55 -13.55 -19.56
CA SER A 222 -12.44 -13.57 -18.10
C SER A 222 -11.28 -14.42 -17.54
N PRO A 223 -10.94 -15.62 -18.08
CA PRO A 223 -9.77 -16.36 -17.61
C PRO A 223 -8.43 -15.71 -17.96
N GLN A 224 -8.43 -14.76 -18.88
CA GLN A 224 -7.22 -14.13 -19.43
C GLN A 224 -7.01 -12.70 -18.91
N ILE A 225 -7.89 -12.20 -18.03
CA ILE A 225 -7.70 -10.89 -17.44
C ILE A 225 -6.44 -10.89 -16.59
N THR A 226 -5.47 -10.07 -16.95
CA THR A 226 -4.22 -9.93 -16.18
C THR A 226 -4.50 -9.23 -14.85
N GLN A 227 -3.61 -9.42 -13.89
CA GLN A 227 -3.69 -8.68 -12.62
C GLN A 227 -3.59 -7.16 -12.84
N ALA A 228 -2.79 -6.73 -13.82
CA ALA A 228 -2.66 -5.33 -14.21
C ALA A 228 -3.99 -4.77 -14.75
N SER A 229 -4.62 -5.46 -15.72
CA SER A 229 -5.92 -5.04 -16.27
C SER A 229 -7.01 -5.01 -15.19
N ARG A 230 -7.04 -5.98 -14.29
CA ARG A 230 -7.99 -5.99 -13.16
C ARG A 230 -7.82 -4.76 -12.27
N ARG A 231 -6.59 -4.41 -11.93
CA ARG A 231 -6.29 -3.20 -11.14
C ARG A 231 -6.62 -1.91 -11.87
N GLY A 232 -6.41 -1.87 -13.19
CA GLY A 232 -6.85 -0.75 -14.01
C GLY A 232 -8.37 -0.54 -13.92
N LEU A 233 -9.15 -1.62 -14.01
CA LEU A 233 -10.61 -1.55 -13.82
C LEU A 233 -10.99 -1.12 -12.40
N GLU A 234 -10.37 -1.70 -11.36
CA GLU A 234 -10.60 -1.31 -9.96
C GLU A 234 -10.40 0.19 -9.78
N ARG A 235 -9.28 0.75 -10.23
CA ARG A 235 -8.97 2.18 -10.12
C ARG A 235 -9.95 3.06 -10.89
N THR A 236 -10.33 2.63 -12.10
CA THR A 236 -11.31 3.36 -12.90
C THR A 236 -12.67 3.43 -12.22
N LEU A 237 -13.14 2.31 -11.67
CA LEU A 237 -14.42 2.23 -10.98
C LEU A 237 -14.40 2.99 -9.64
N ASP A 238 -13.32 2.91 -8.88
CA ASP A 238 -13.14 3.68 -7.65
C ASP A 238 -13.16 5.18 -7.94
N LEU A 239 -12.46 5.62 -8.99
CA LEU A 239 -12.45 7.03 -9.39
C LEU A 239 -13.82 7.49 -9.89
N ALA A 240 -14.51 6.66 -10.70
CA ALA A 240 -15.86 6.97 -11.16
C ALA A 240 -16.84 7.11 -9.99
N LEU A 241 -16.79 6.19 -9.05
CA LEU A 241 -17.62 6.25 -7.83
C LEU A 241 -17.31 7.50 -7.00
N TRP A 242 -16.03 7.85 -6.86
CA TRP A 242 -15.62 9.05 -6.14
C TRP A 242 -16.15 10.33 -6.80
N LEU A 243 -16.08 10.41 -8.14
CA LEU A 243 -16.62 11.52 -8.91
C LEU A 243 -18.15 11.61 -8.78
N ASP A 244 -18.85 10.48 -8.82
CA ASP A 244 -20.30 10.43 -8.61
C ASP A 244 -20.71 10.89 -7.19
N MET A 245 -19.92 10.54 -6.17
CA MET A 245 -20.22 10.85 -4.76
C MET A 245 -19.95 12.31 -4.39
N TYR A 246 -18.86 12.88 -4.90
CA TYR A 246 -18.37 14.19 -4.45
C TYR A 246 -18.57 15.29 -5.49
N ALA A 247 -18.86 14.93 -6.75
CA ALA A 247 -19.09 15.85 -7.86
C ALA A 247 -18.11 17.05 -7.87
N PRO A 248 -16.78 16.83 -7.78
CA PRO A 248 -15.82 17.92 -7.77
C PRO A 248 -15.76 18.59 -9.14
N ASP A 249 -15.44 19.87 -9.17
CA ASP A 249 -15.05 20.54 -10.41
C ASP A 249 -13.64 20.06 -10.81
N VAL A 250 -13.54 19.42 -11.96
CA VAL A 250 -12.27 18.96 -12.53
C VAL A 250 -11.76 20.02 -13.49
N LEU A 251 -10.70 20.73 -13.11
CA LEU A 251 -10.04 21.73 -13.94
C LEU A 251 -8.79 21.12 -14.57
N LEU A 252 -8.84 20.84 -15.85
CA LEU A 252 -7.70 20.41 -16.67
C LEU A 252 -7.16 21.66 -17.39
N THR A 253 -6.17 22.34 -16.78
CA THR A 253 -5.52 23.55 -17.35
C THR A 253 -4.21 23.19 -18.02
#